data_4b49882d7739ce2c437706b5a6dca4f9
#
_entry.id   4b49882d7739ce2c437706b5a6dca4f9
#
_cell.length_a   1.000
_cell.length_b   1.000
_cell.length_c   1.000
_cell.angle_alpha   90.00
_cell.angle_beta   90.00
_cell.angle_gamma   90.00
#
_symmetry.space_group_name_H-M   'P 1'
#
loop_
_entity.id
_entity.type
_entity.pdbx_description
1 polymer ?
#
loop_
_entity_poly.entity_id
_entity_poly.type
_entity_poly.pdbx_seq_one_letter_code
_entity_poly.pdbx_strand_id
1 'polypeptide(L)'
;MFRSPFLAMPAFAAMLFLSPIGQPAAQAQQPQASPIELDQSLLERWLVAVPGIVKLGTSGSAPQTDETARPHVERICAEAKFDSYDQCAEVIGYVGMIVSACDRRTQTFGDPLVVMRRHLARLRANTTMPAAKRERAVAEVEKILAEMPDSFPEAHIALMNANRARIFAALGAMDK
;
A
#
# COMPACT_ATOMS: atom_id res chain seq x y z
N MET A 1 46.98 11.50 41.37
CA MET A 1 47.26 12.95 41.45
C MET A 1 46.61 13.62 40.30
N PHE A 2 45.93 14.76 40.54
CA PHE A 2 45.19 15.73 39.69
C PHE A 2 43.70 15.44 39.65
N ARG A 3 42.95 15.99 40.55
CA ARG A 3 42.38 17.35 40.81
C ARG A 3 41.28 17.71 39.80
N SER A 4 40.03 17.59 40.32
CA SER A 4 38.85 18.30 39.81
C SER A 4 38.98 19.82 39.96
N PRO A 5 38.27 20.58 39.16
CA PRO A 5 37.52 21.67 39.75
C PRO A 5 36.02 21.66 39.41
N PHE A 6 35.27 21.83 40.47
CA PHE A 6 33.90 22.37 40.52
C PHE A 6 33.84 23.74 39.86
N LEU A 7 32.78 24.02 39.09
CA LEU A 7 32.27 25.38 38.89
C LEU A 7 30.78 25.32 38.47
N ALA A 8 29.98 25.66 39.46
CA ALA A 8 28.97 26.73 39.49
C ALA A 8 27.82 26.64 38.44
N MET A 9 26.64 26.29 38.96
CA MET A 9 25.32 26.69 38.39
C MET A 9 25.10 28.20 38.49
N PRO A 10 24.37 28.77 37.53
CA PRO A 10 23.41 29.82 37.84
C PRO A 10 21.98 29.35 37.64
N ALA A 11 21.15 29.64 38.64
CA ALA A 11 19.71 29.60 38.61
C ALA A 11 19.17 30.50 37.52
N PHE A 12 18.29 29.98 36.66
CA PHE A 12 17.48 30.77 35.80
C PHE A 12 15.99 30.57 36.06
N ALA A 13 15.35 31.69 36.25
CA ALA A 13 14.05 31.97 36.76
C ALA A 13 12.93 31.23 35.99
N ALA A 14 11.96 30.75 36.78
CA ALA A 14 10.65 30.33 36.33
C ALA A 14 9.90 31.48 35.62
N MET A 15 9.69 31.39 34.33
CA MET A 15 8.64 32.15 33.65
C MET A 15 7.47 31.19 33.35
N LEU A 16 6.44 31.37 34.16
CA LEU A 16 5.11 30.84 33.94
C LEU A 16 4.53 31.48 32.65
N PHE A 17 4.65 30.82 31.52
CA PHE A 17 3.81 31.08 30.37
C PHE A 17 2.50 30.31 30.52
N LEU A 18 1.43 31.06 30.89
CA LEU A 18 0.06 30.62 30.67
C LEU A 18 -0.12 30.39 29.17
N SER A 19 -0.03 29.16 28.73
CA SER A 19 -0.47 28.80 27.37
C SER A 19 -1.99 28.77 27.35
N PRO A 20 -2.64 29.40 26.37
CA PRO A 20 -4.08 29.32 26.22
C PRO A 20 -4.45 27.88 25.87
N ILE A 21 -5.50 27.38 26.53
CA ILE A 21 -6.14 26.10 26.33
C ILE A 21 -6.32 25.87 24.82
N GLY A 22 -5.50 24.97 24.27
CA GLY A 22 -5.55 24.61 22.87
C GLY A 22 -6.90 23.98 22.52
N GLN A 23 -7.55 24.57 21.53
CA GLN A 23 -8.67 23.97 20.83
C GLN A 23 -8.27 22.54 20.41
N PRO A 24 -9.14 21.54 20.58
CA PRO A 24 -8.88 20.22 20.01
C PRO A 24 -8.77 20.44 18.50
N ALA A 25 -7.57 20.14 17.96
CA ALA A 25 -7.37 20.05 16.53
C ALA A 25 -8.44 19.08 16.02
N ALA A 26 -9.39 19.59 15.25
CA ALA A 26 -10.30 18.74 14.50
C ALA A 26 -9.39 17.82 13.67
N GLN A 27 -9.31 16.57 14.08
CA GLN A 27 -8.73 15.53 13.26
C GLN A 27 -9.53 15.58 11.97
N ALA A 28 -8.93 16.12 10.92
CA ALA A 28 -9.44 16.01 9.57
C ALA A 28 -9.61 14.49 9.37
N GLN A 29 -10.86 14.01 9.45
CA GLN A 29 -11.21 12.68 9.00
C GLN A 29 -10.72 12.63 7.56
N GLN A 30 -9.64 11.88 7.35
CA GLN A 30 -9.27 11.47 6.00
C GLN A 30 -10.54 10.86 5.42
N PRO A 31 -10.99 11.31 4.24
CA PRO A 31 -12.15 10.70 3.61
C PRO A 31 -11.84 9.21 3.51
N GLN A 32 -12.58 8.41 4.27
CA GLN A 32 -12.55 6.97 4.11
C GLN A 32 -12.98 6.75 2.67
N ALA A 33 -12.02 6.33 1.83
CA ALA A 33 -12.29 6.01 0.45
C ALA A 33 -13.45 5.01 0.45
N SER A 34 -14.55 5.39 -0.19
CA SER A 34 -15.70 4.48 -0.34
C SER A 34 -15.17 3.19 -0.95
N PRO A 35 -15.51 2.02 -0.42
CA PRO A 35 -15.01 0.77 -0.95
C PRO A 35 -15.33 0.69 -2.44
N ILE A 36 -14.31 0.38 -3.25
CA ILE A 36 -14.47 0.21 -4.70
C ILE A 36 -15.46 -0.93 -4.92
N GLU A 37 -16.52 -0.66 -5.65
CA GLU A 37 -17.43 -1.67 -6.18
C GLU A 37 -16.82 -2.29 -7.44
N LEU A 38 -15.92 -3.28 -7.25
CA LEU A 38 -15.27 -3.96 -8.37
C LEU A 38 -16.26 -4.87 -9.08
N ASP A 39 -16.66 -4.47 -10.28
CA ASP A 39 -17.50 -5.24 -11.18
C ASP A 39 -16.74 -5.74 -12.40
N GLN A 40 -17.42 -6.50 -13.27
CA GLN A 40 -16.83 -7.02 -14.49
C GLN A 40 -16.35 -5.89 -15.43
N SER A 41 -17.05 -4.77 -15.49
CA SER A 41 -16.71 -3.63 -16.36
C SER A 41 -15.40 -2.96 -15.91
N LEU A 42 -15.23 -2.71 -14.61
CA LEU A 42 -14.00 -2.16 -14.06
C LEU A 42 -12.83 -3.14 -14.21
N LEU A 43 -13.07 -4.45 -14.04
CA LEU A 43 -12.05 -5.46 -14.27
C LEU A 43 -11.62 -5.51 -15.74
N GLU A 44 -12.54 -5.37 -16.70
CA GLU A 44 -12.22 -5.29 -18.13
C GLU A 44 -11.33 -4.07 -18.44
N ARG A 45 -11.68 -2.90 -17.89
CA ARG A 45 -10.86 -1.68 -18.04
C ARG A 45 -9.47 -1.89 -17.44
N TRP A 46 -9.38 -2.53 -16.27
CA TRP A 46 -8.11 -2.87 -15.66
C TRP A 46 -7.26 -3.81 -16.52
N LEU A 47 -7.87 -4.85 -17.11
CA LEU A 47 -7.19 -5.79 -18.02
C LEU A 47 -6.61 -5.10 -19.26
N VAL A 48 -7.24 -4.02 -19.72
CA VAL A 48 -6.71 -3.19 -20.82
C VAL A 48 -5.54 -2.33 -20.37
N ALA A 49 -5.62 -1.73 -19.17
CA ALA A 49 -4.61 -0.80 -18.66
C ALA A 49 -3.34 -1.52 -18.19
N VAL A 50 -3.46 -2.64 -17.49
CA VAL A 50 -2.35 -3.25 -16.75
C VAL A 50 -1.14 -3.63 -17.60
N PRO A 51 -1.25 -4.14 -18.85
CA PRO A 51 -0.07 -4.43 -19.66
C PRO A 51 0.79 -3.19 -19.95
N GLY A 52 0.15 -2.03 -20.10
CA GLY A 52 0.84 -0.75 -20.26
C GLY A 52 1.57 -0.34 -18.98
N ILE A 53 0.90 -0.47 -17.84
CA ILE A 53 1.47 -0.15 -16.51
C ILE A 53 2.67 -1.06 -16.19
N VAL A 54 2.53 -2.36 -16.43
CA VAL A 54 3.63 -3.34 -16.21
C VAL A 54 4.84 -2.99 -17.06
N LYS A 55 4.65 -2.61 -18.32
CA LYS A 55 5.75 -2.18 -19.21
C LYS A 55 6.49 -0.94 -18.67
N LEU A 56 5.77 0.03 -18.12
CA LEU A 56 6.40 1.20 -17.49
C LEU A 56 7.27 0.79 -16.29
N GLY A 57 6.77 -0.10 -15.43
CA GLY A 57 7.51 -0.59 -14.26
C GLY A 57 8.74 -1.45 -14.61
N THR A 58 8.70 -2.22 -15.69
CA THR A 58 9.83 -3.05 -16.12
C THR A 58 10.90 -2.29 -16.88
N SER A 59 10.63 -1.07 -17.32
CA SER A 59 11.59 -0.21 -18.01
C SER A 59 12.64 0.44 -17.09
N GLY A 60 12.70 0.01 -15.83
CA GLY A 60 13.73 0.48 -14.87
C GLY A 60 13.45 1.86 -14.26
N SER A 61 12.40 2.52 -14.68
CA SER A 61 11.92 3.75 -14.05
C SER A 61 10.95 3.35 -12.95
N ALA A 62 11.28 3.66 -11.69
CA ALA A 62 10.38 3.44 -10.57
C ALA A 62 9.06 4.18 -10.83
N PRO A 63 7.92 3.47 -11.00
CA PRO A 63 6.76 4.08 -11.65
C PRO A 63 5.93 5.00 -10.75
N GLN A 64 6.29 5.21 -9.50
CA GLN A 64 5.26 5.65 -8.55
C GLN A 64 5.46 7.01 -7.91
N THR A 65 6.56 7.69 -8.18
CA THR A 65 6.78 9.04 -7.63
C THR A 65 7.33 10.03 -8.66
N ASP A 66 7.52 9.61 -9.90
CA ASP A 66 8.11 10.46 -10.91
C ASP A 66 6.99 11.19 -11.67
N GLU A 67 6.95 12.51 -11.54
CA GLU A 67 6.05 13.39 -12.32
C GLU A 67 6.12 13.11 -13.83
N THR A 68 7.23 12.56 -14.29
CA THR A 68 7.43 12.18 -15.71
C THR A 68 6.63 10.94 -16.11
N ALA A 69 6.32 10.03 -15.18
CA ALA A 69 5.52 8.83 -15.47
C ALA A 69 4.01 9.11 -15.51
N ARG A 70 3.55 10.13 -14.76
CA ARG A 70 2.13 10.46 -14.63
C ARG A 70 1.42 10.67 -15.98
N PRO A 71 1.92 11.46 -16.93
CA PRO A 71 1.25 11.64 -18.23
C PRO A 71 1.09 10.34 -19.02
N HIS A 72 2.04 9.40 -18.87
CA HIS A 72 1.96 8.10 -19.52
C HIS A 72 0.87 7.22 -18.88
N VAL A 73 0.77 7.24 -17.55
CA VAL A 73 -0.29 6.50 -16.83
C VAL A 73 -1.66 7.10 -17.14
N GLU A 74 -1.80 8.43 -17.12
CA GLU A 74 -3.05 9.12 -17.49
C GLU A 74 -3.53 8.72 -18.89
N ARG A 75 -2.63 8.64 -19.87
CA ARG A 75 -2.95 8.19 -21.21
C ARG A 75 -3.43 6.75 -21.24
N ILE A 76 -2.75 5.84 -20.53
CA ILE A 76 -3.15 4.42 -20.42
C ILE A 76 -4.54 4.30 -19.80
N CYS A 77 -4.82 5.07 -18.74
CA CYS A 77 -6.13 5.10 -18.07
C CYS A 77 -7.23 5.60 -19.01
N ALA A 78 -6.96 6.63 -19.80
CA ALA A 78 -7.91 7.17 -20.79
C ALA A 78 -8.17 6.16 -21.93
N GLU A 79 -7.13 5.50 -22.45
CA GLU A 79 -7.25 4.43 -23.45
C GLU A 79 -8.08 3.24 -22.93
N ALA A 80 -7.95 2.91 -21.64
CA ALA A 80 -8.75 1.90 -20.96
C ALA A 80 -10.16 2.37 -20.57
N LYS A 81 -10.54 3.60 -20.92
CA LYS A 81 -11.88 4.20 -20.70
C LYS A 81 -12.26 4.32 -19.22
N PHE A 82 -11.31 4.61 -18.34
CA PHE A 82 -11.62 5.06 -17.00
C PHE A 82 -12.17 6.49 -17.04
N ASP A 83 -13.10 6.79 -16.11
CA ASP A 83 -13.76 8.08 -16.06
C ASP A 83 -12.82 9.20 -15.57
N SER A 84 -11.79 8.83 -14.80
CA SER A 84 -10.74 9.73 -14.32
C SER A 84 -9.45 8.96 -14.05
N TYR A 85 -8.34 9.72 -13.92
CA TYR A 85 -7.06 9.17 -13.44
C TYR A 85 -7.19 8.60 -12.03
N ASP A 86 -7.91 9.30 -11.13
CA ASP A 86 -8.07 8.87 -9.73
C ASP A 86 -8.81 7.53 -9.65
N GLN A 87 -9.91 7.37 -10.38
CA GLN A 87 -10.62 6.08 -10.48
C GLN A 87 -9.70 4.97 -10.99
N CYS A 88 -8.92 5.25 -12.03
CA CYS A 88 -7.96 4.30 -12.58
C CYS A 88 -6.92 3.89 -11.53
N ALA A 89 -6.33 4.86 -10.83
CA ALA A 89 -5.31 4.63 -9.80
C ALA A 89 -5.87 3.81 -8.63
N GLU A 90 -7.09 4.12 -8.18
CA GLU A 90 -7.79 3.37 -7.15
C GLU A 90 -8.02 1.92 -7.56
N VAL A 91 -8.55 1.67 -8.76
CA VAL A 91 -8.81 0.32 -9.27
C VAL A 91 -7.51 -0.45 -9.45
N ILE A 92 -6.45 0.17 -9.99
CA ILE A 92 -5.13 -0.45 -10.12
C ILE A 92 -4.58 -0.85 -8.75
N GLY A 93 -4.64 0.04 -7.77
CA GLY A 93 -4.19 -0.24 -6.41
C GLY A 93 -5.01 -1.36 -5.76
N TYR A 94 -6.32 -1.28 -5.82
CA TYR A 94 -7.23 -2.26 -5.23
C TYR A 94 -7.06 -3.66 -5.82
N VAL A 95 -7.09 -3.78 -7.15
CA VAL A 95 -6.87 -5.06 -7.85
C VAL A 95 -5.46 -5.57 -7.61
N GLY A 96 -4.47 -4.67 -7.57
CA GLY A 96 -3.08 -4.99 -7.23
C GLY A 96 -2.93 -5.63 -5.86
N MET A 97 -3.68 -5.17 -4.85
CA MET A 97 -3.71 -5.82 -3.52
C MET A 97 -4.23 -7.25 -3.60
N ILE A 98 -5.33 -7.51 -4.33
CA ILE A 98 -5.88 -8.87 -4.50
C ILE A 98 -4.89 -9.76 -5.27
N VAL A 99 -4.26 -9.23 -6.31
CA VAL A 99 -3.21 -9.94 -7.08
C VAL A 99 -2.02 -10.31 -6.18
N SER A 100 -1.61 -9.43 -5.28
CA SER A 100 -0.51 -9.69 -4.33
C SER A 100 -0.80 -10.85 -3.36
N ALA A 101 -2.08 -11.14 -3.12
CA ALA A 101 -2.56 -12.24 -2.28
C ALA A 101 -2.73 -13.56 -3.05
N CYS A 102 -2.17 -13.66 -4.24
CA CYS A 102 -2.21 -14.88 -5.05
C CYS A 102 -1.40 -16.01 -4.41
N ASP A 103 -2.01 -17.17 -4.23
CA ASP A 103 -1.29 -18.42 -3.99
C ASP A 103 -0.67 -18.89 -5.31
N ARG A 104 0.66 -18.79 -5.40
CA ARG A 104 1.40 -19.15 -6.63
C ARG A 104 1.27 -20.62 -7.02
N ARG A 105 1.03 -21.51 -6.05
CA ARG A 105 0.91 -22.94 -6.30
C ARG A 105 -0.42 -23.33 -6.92
N THR A 106 -1.50 -22.69 -6.45
CA THR A 106 -2.86 -22.95 -6.93
C THR A 106 -3.32 -21.94 -7.97
N GLN A 107 -2.57 -20.84 -8.13
CA GLN A 107 -2.93 -19.69 -8.95
C GLN A 107 -4.32 -19.13 -8.60
N THR A 108 -4.66 -19.14 -7.31
CA THR A 108 -5.91 -18.60 -6.80
C THR A 108 -5.67 -17.32 -5.99
N PHE A 109 -6.57 -16.37 -6.13
CA PHE A 109 -6.57 -15.16 -5.33
C PHE A 109 -7.30 -15.40 -4.01
N GLY A 110 -6.70 -14.93 -2.93
CA GLY A 110 -7.28 -14.98 -1.58
C GLY A 110 -7.58 -13.58 -1.06
N ASP A 111 -8.11 -13.52 0.16
CA ASP A 111 -8.29 -12.27 0.87
C ASP A 111 -6.92 -11.68 1.25
N PRO A 112 -6.57 -10.46 0.75
CA PRO A 112 -5.31 -9.80 1.03
C PRO A 112 -5.04 -9.59 2.52
N LEU A 113 -6.07 -9.28 3.31
CA LEU A 113 -5.93 -9.08 4.76
C LEU A 113 -5.54 -10.39 5.47
N VAL A 114 -6.16 -11.50 5.08
CA VAL A 114 -5.82 -12.82 5.65
C VAL A 114 -4.38 -13.20 5.32
N VAL A 115 -3.96 -12.98 4.07
CA VAL A 115 -2.59 -13.27 3.61
C VAL A 115 -1.59 -12.39 4.35
N MET A 116 -1.85 -11.08 4.46
CA MET A 116 -0.96 -10.13 5.11
C MET A 116 -0.84 -10.36 6.62
N ARG A 117 -1.96 -10.63 7.31
CA ARG A 117 -1.96 -11.00 8.75
C ARG A 117 -1.18 -12.29 8.99
N ARG A 118 -1.30 -13.29 8.11
CA ARG A 118 -0.50 -14.52 8.18
C ARG A 118 1.00 -14.24 7.96
N HIS A 119 1.32 -13.35 7.04
CA HIS A 119 2.70 -12.90 6.81
C HIS A 119 3.27 -12.22 8.06
N LEU A 120 2.54 -11.30 8.66
CA LEU A 120 2.90 -10.62 9.91
C LEU A 120 3.16 -11.62 11.04
N ALA A 121 2.28 -12.61 11.22
CA ALA A 121 2.45 -13.66 12.23
C ALA A 121 3.75 -14.47 12.01
N ARG A 122 4.07 -14.81 10.75
CA ARG A 122 5.32 -15.51 10.40
C ARG A 122 6.55 -14.63 10.69
N LEU A 123 6.52 -13.34 10.37
CA LEU A 123 7.61 -12.42 10.67
C LEU A 123 7.88 -12.33 12.18
N ARG A 124 6.82 -12.19 12.97
CA ARG A 124 6.93 -12.14 14.44
C ARG A 124 7.53 -13.42 15.03
N ALA A 125 7.15 -14.57 14.48
CA ALA A 125 7.64 -15.89 14.93
C ALA A 125 9.04 -16.24 14.40
N ASN A 126 9.61 -15.45 13.47
CA ASN A 126 10.89 -15.75 12.85
C ASN A 126 12.06 -15.42 13.78
N THR A 127 12.59 -16.45 14.48
CA THR A 127 13.73 -16.33 15.39
C THR A 127 15.09 -16.37 14.67
N THR A 128 15.13 -16.76 13.39
CA THR A 128 16.39 -16.82 12.62
C THR A 128 16.79 -15.47 12.04
N MET A 129 15.83 -14.54 11.93
CA MET A 129 16.09 -13.18 11.47
C MET A 129 16.66 -12.32 12.61
N PRO A 130 17.70 -11.49 12.37
CA PRO A 130 18.18 -10.52 13.36
C PRO A 130 17.04 -9.64 13.88
N ALA A 131 17.01 -9.41 15.22
CA ALA A 131 15.91 -8.72 15.89
C ALA A 131 15.56 -7.36 15.24
N ALA A 132 16.56 -6.51 15.05
CA ALA A 132 16.34 -5.18 14.44
C ALA A 132 15.77 -5.25 13.00
N LYS A 133 16.15 -6.27 12.21
CA LYS A 133 15.59 -6.46 10.87
C LYS A 133 14.14 -6.95 10.94
N ARG A 134 13.86 -7.84 11.90
CA ARG A 134 12.50 -8.36 12.13
C ARG A 134 11.55 -7.25 12.58
N GLU A 135 11.97 -6.41 13.52
CA GLU A 135 11.18 -5.29 14.03
C GLU A 135 10.84 -4.29 12.92
N ARG A 136 11.80 -3.95 12.06
CA ARG A 136 11.54 -3.08 10.89
C ARG A 136 10.53 -3.70 9.92
N ALA A 137 10.70 -4.99 9.60
CA ALA A 137 9.79 -5.68 8.70
C ALA A 137 8.38 -5.80 9.28
N VAL A 138 8.26 -6.04 10.58
CA VAL A 138 6.97 -6.05 11.30
C VAL A 138 6.31 -4.69 11.22
N ALA A 139 7.03 -3.60 11.56
CA ALA A 139 6.49 -2.25 11.52
C ALA A 139 6.03 -1.83 10.10
N GLU A 140 6.77 -2.24 9.07
CA GLU A 140 6.39 -1.98 7.68
C GLU A 140 5.10 -2.71 7.29
N VAL A 141 4.96 -3.99 7.65
CA VAL A 141 3.72 -4.75 7.39
C VAL A 141 2.54 -4.21 8.19
N GLU A 142 2.74 -3.78 9.43
CA GLU A 142 1.70 -3.14 10.25
C GLU A 142 1.23 -1.83 9.62
N LYS A 143 2.16 -1.02 9.10
CA LYS A 143 1.83 0.21 8.37
C LYS A 143 0.99 -0.10 7.13
N ILE A 144 1.39 -1.08 6.32
CA ILE A 144 0.63 -1.50 5.14
C ILE A 144 -0.79 -1.94 5.55
N LEU A 145 -0.91 -2.76 6.60
CA LEU A 145 -2.22 -3.21 7.09
C LEU A 145 -3.11 -2.06 7.57
N ALA A 146 -2.54 -0.99 8.13
CA ALA A 146 -3.29 0.19 8.55
C ALA A 146 -3.79 1.05 7.38
N GLU A 147 -3.16 0.94 6.22
CA GLU A 147 -3.53 1.65 4.99
C GLU A 147 -4.45 0.82 4.08
N MET A 148 -4.64 -0.47 4.37
CA MET A 148 -5.53 -1.35 3.60
C MET A 148 -7.00 -1.09 3.91
N PRO A 149 -7.92 -1.37 2.97
CA PRO A 149 -9.35 -1.41 3.25
C PRO A 149 -9.69 -2.35 4.42
N ASP A 150 -10.73 -2.03 5.18
CA ASP A 150 -11.18 -2.86 6.32
C ASP A 150 -11.61 -4.27 5.91
N SER A 151 -12.06 -4.44 4.68
CA SER A 151 -12.47 -5.73 4.12
C SER A 151 -12.33 -5.78 2.60
N PHE A 152 -12.19 -7.00 2.09
CA PHE A 152 -12.29 -7.31 0.66
C PHE A 152 -13.52 -8.19 0.44
N PRO A 153 -14.58 -7.69 -0.23
CA PRO A 153 -15.78 -8.46 -0.50
C PRO A 153 -15.48 -9.79 -1.20
N GLU A 154 -16.11 -10.86 -0.73
CA GLU A 154 -15.91 -12.20 -1.31
C GLU A 154 -16.27 -12.23 -2.81
N ALA A 155 -17.28 -11.45 -3.21
CA ALA A 155 -17.68 -11.30 -4.61
C ALA A 155 -16.53 -10.78 -5.50
N HIS A 156 -15.71 -9.84 -5.00
CA HIS A 156 -14.56 -9.32 -5.76
C HIS A 156 -13.48 -10.39 -5.92
N ILE A 157 -13.20 -11.16 -4.87
CA ILE A 157 -12.23 -12.27 -4.93
C ILE A 157 -12.73 -13.37 -5.86
N ALA A 158 -14.03 -13.68 -5.83
CA ALA A 158 -14.65 -14.64 -6.75
C ALA A 158 -14.56 -14.16 -8.21
N LEU A 159 -14.83 -12.87 -8.47
CA LEU A 159 -14.69 -12.26 -9.78
C LEU A 159 -13.25 -12.37 -10.31
N MET A 160 -12.26 -12.08 -9.48
CA MET A 160 -10.84 -12.21 -9.82
C MET A 160 -10.49 -13.66 -10.15
N ASN A 161 -10.95 -14.62 -9.35
CA ASN A 161 -10.71 -16.04 -9.59
C ASN A 161 -11.39 -16.54 -10.87
N ALA A 162 -12.59 -16.06 -11.20
CA ALA A 162 -13.27 -16.37 -12.45
C ALA A 162 -12.49 -15.87 -13.69
N ASN A 163 -11.76 -14.75 -13.56
CA ASN A 163 -10.97 -14.15 -14.62
C ASN A 163 -9.47 -14.43 -14.53
N ARG A 164 -9.04 -15.34 -13.66
CA ARG A 164 -7.61 -15.56 -13.33
C ARG A 164 -6.69 -15.74 -14.55
N ALA A 165 -7.10 -16.55 -15.53
CA ALA A 165 -6.29 -16.79 -16.72
C ALA A 165 -6.00 -15.49 -17.50
N ARG A 166 -7.02 -14.63 -17.66
CA ARG A 166 -6.90 -13.33 -18.33
C ARG A 166 -6.02 -12.37 -17.54
N ILE A 167 -6.13 -12.38 -16.21
CA ILE A 167 -5.32 -11.57 -15.30
C ILE A 167 -3.85 -11.95 -15.43
N PHE A 168 -3.51 -13.23 -15.35
CA PHE A 168 -2.13 -13.69 -15.50
C PHE A 168 -1.57 -13.40 -16.90
N ALA A 169 -2.37 -13.57 -17.95
CA ALA A 169 -1.96 -13.20 -19.30
C ALA A 169 -1.65 -11.69 -19.40
N ALA A 170 -2.51 -10.83 -18.84
CA ALA A 170 -2.31 -9.38 -18.83
C ALA A 170 -1.07 -8.95 -18.05
N LEU A 171 -0.72 -9.68 -16.98
CA LEU A 171 0.49 -9.44 -16.18
C LEU A 171 1.76 -10.01 -16.83
N GLY A 172 1.66 -10.71 -17.98
CA GLY A 172 2.79 -11.37 -18.61
C GLY A 172 3.38 -12.54 -17.79
N ALA A 173 2.60 -13.12 -16.88
CA ALA A 173 3.07 -14.13 -15.93
C ALA A 173 2.91 -15.57 -16.43
N MET A 174 2.29 -15.78 -17.59
CA MET A 174 1.98 -17.12 -18.13
C MET A 174 3.04 -17.66 -19.11
N ASP A 175 4.04 -16.86 -19.49
CA ASP A 175 5.01 -17.24 -20.53
C ASP A 175 6.42 -17.57 -19.99
N LYS A 176 6.53 -17.97 -18.70
CA LYS A 176 7.83 -18.35 -18.14
C LYS A 176 7.81 -19.69 -17.40
#